data_18102fa1bef519f76e352fb4eed5d0e4
#
_entry.id   18102fa1bef519f76e352fb4eed5d0e4
#
_cell.length_a   1.000
_cell.length_b   1.000
_cell.length_c   1.000
_cell.angle_alpha   90.00
_cell.angle_beta   90.00
_cell.angle_gamma   90.00
#
_symmetry.space_group_name_H-M   'P 1'
#
loop_
_entity.id
_entity.type
_entity.pdbx_description
1 polymer ?
#
loop_
_entity_poly.entity_id
_entity_poly.type
_entity_poly.pdbx_seq_one_letter_code
_entity_poly.pdbx_strand_id
1 'polypeptide(L)'
;MRDMQDQYILALDQGTTSSRAMLFDRQGNIVSIAQKEFEQIYPQPGWVEHDPQEIWSTQAGVAAEAVTRTGLNGTSIAAIGITNQRETTIVWDRETGQPVYNAIVWQDRRTADFCDSLKKQGLEAKVRAKTGLPIDSYFSATKIRWILDNVPGARDKARQGKLAFGTVDSWLVWNFTKHELHVTDVTNASRTMLFNIHTRQWDDELLELLDIPRSMLPEVKASSEIYGHTKTTVFASKIPLAGIAGDQHAALFGQMCTTSGMVKNTYGTGCFLMMNTGDKPIESKNNLVTTIAWQIGDDVQYALEGSIFIAGAVVQWLRDGLGIIKTAAEIEALAASVPHSDGVYLVPAFAGLGAPHWNARARGSLFGVTRGTRDAHLARAALDAIAYQSLDVLAAMEADSGISIGELRVDGGASANNLLMQFQADLLGVDAVRPQITETTALGAAYLAGLAIGYWKNLDEVRSQWQLDRRFAPSMPKQQVERCMAGWQRAVRAAKAWADDAQ
;
A
#
# COMPACT_ATOMS: atom_id res chain seq x y z
N MET A 1 -36.52 -9.33 6.81
CA MET A 1 -35.07 -9.24 6.90
C MET A 1 -34.54 -10.65 6.82
N ARG A 2 -33.71 -11.00 5.83
CA ARG A 2 -33.00 -12.29 5.83
C ARG A 2 -32.05 -12.25 7.03
N ASP A 3 -31.88 -13.39 7.70
CA ASP A 3 -30.94 -13.49 8.81
C ASP A 3 -29.53 -13.24 8.26
N MET A 4 -28.82 -12.22 8.78
CA MET A 4 -27.45 -11.88 8.32
C MET A 4 -26.42 -12.97 8.68
N GLN A 5 -26.83 -14.02 9.40
CA GLN A 5 -25.96 -15.13 9.76
C GLN A 5 -25.53 -15.98 8.56
N ASP A 6 -26.36 -16.04 7.50
CA ASP A 6 -26.09 -16.80 6.28
C ASP A 6 -25.59 -15.92 5.12
N GLN A 7 -25.14 -14.70 5.42
CA GLN A 7 -24.60 -13.78 4.43
C GLN A 7 -23.09 -13.61 4.59
N TYR A 8 -22.46 -13.12 3.53
CA TYR A 8 -21.00 -12.97 3.44
C TYR A 8 -20.64 -11.57 2.99
N ILE A 9 -19.42 -11.13 3.32
CA ILE A 9 -18.83 -9.90 2.76
C ILE A 9 -17.85 -10.30 1.65
N LEU A 10 -18.01 -9.69 0.49
CA LEU A 10 -17.11 -9.85 -0.64
C LEU A 10 -16.09 -8.69 -0.63
N ALA A 11 -14.82 -8.99 -0.46
CA ALA A 11 -13.73 -8.03 -0.63
C ALA A 11 -13.11 -8.16 -2.02
N LEU A 12 -12.95 -7.03 -2.69
CA LEU A 12 -12.23 -6.89 -3.96
C LEU A 12 -10.89 -6.23 -3.68
N ASP A 13 -9.81 -6.94 -3.99
CA ASP A 13 -8.44 -6.49 -3.80
C ASP A 13 -7.76 -6.34 -5.17
N GLN A 14 -7.72 -5.11 -5.66
CA GLN A 14 -7.09 -4.76 -6.93
C GLN A 14 -5.63 -4.40 -6.68
N GLY A 15 -4.77 -5.39 -6.71
CA GLY A 15 -3.32 -5.20 -6.55
C GLY A 15 -2.63 -4.67 -7.80
N THR A 16 -1.32 -4.47 -7.72
CA THR A 16 -0.53 -3.96 -8.85
C THR A 16 -0.39 -4.98 -9.98
N THR A 17 -0.32 -6.27 -9.66
CA THR A 17 -0.06 -7.33 -10.65
C THR A 17 -1.22 -8.30 -10.85
N SER A 18 -2.21 -8.23 -9.98
CA SER A 18 -3.36 -9.16 -10.03
C SER A 18 -4.60 -8.56 -9.41
N SER A 19 -5.75 -8.98 -9.92
CA SER A 19 -7.06 -8.79 -9.32
C SER A 19 -7.39 -9.97 -8.44
N ARG A 20 -7.90 -9.72 -7.24
CA ARG A 20 -8.26 -10.74 -6.27
C ARG A 20 -9.65 -10.46 -5.71
N ALA A 21 -10.39 -11.52 -5.39
CA ALA A 21 -11.65 -11.42 -4.68
C ALA A 21 -11.68 -12.47 -3.56
N MET A 22 -12.13 -12.07 -2.39
CA MET A 22 -12.22 -12.92 -1.21
C MET A 22 -13.59 -12.81 -0.57
N LEU A 23 -14.14 -13.94 -0.20
CA LEU A 23 -15.41 -14.03 0.51
C LEU A 23 -15.16 -14.33 1.97
N PHE A 24 -15.70 -13.48 2.85
CA PHE A 24 -15.54 -13.59 4.31
C PHE A 24 -16.87 -13.91 4.98
N ASP A 25 -16.84 -14.84 5.96
CA ASP A 25 -17.96 -15.11 6.85
C ASP A 25 -18.03 -14.09 8.02
N ARG A 26 -19.03 -14.27 8.89
CA ARG A 26 -19.23 -13.38 10.04
C ARG A 26 -18.10 -13.47 11.08
N GLN A 27 -17.36 -14.56 11.12
CA GLN A 27 -16.20 -14.76 11.97
C GLN A 27 -14.90 -14.20 11.37
N GLY A 28 -14.99 -13.60 10.18
CA GLY A 28 -13.82 -13.09 9.45
C GLY A 28 -13.00 -14.16 8.75
N ASN A 29 -13.46 -15.42 8.71
CA ASN A 29 -12.76 -16.49 8.01
C ASN A 29 -12.91 -16.35 6.51
N ILE A 30 -11.88 -16.75 5.77
CA ILE A 30 -11.90 -16.79 4.32
C ILE A 30 -12.66 -18.05 3.86
N VAL A 31 -13.76 -17.85 3.17
CA VAL A 31 -14.62 -18.92 2.62
C VAL A 31 -14.23 -19.28 1.18
N SER A 32 -13.81 -18.29 0.40
CA SER A 32 -13.38 -18.46 -0.99
C SER A 32 -12.40 -17.40 -1.41
N ILE A 33 -11.50 -17.77 -2.30
CA ILE A 33 -10.54 -16.87 -2.96
C ILE A 33 -10.55 -17.15 -4.45
N ALA A 34 -10.56 -16.10 -5.27
CA ALA A 34 -10.24 -16.15 -6.68
C ALA A 34 -9.23 -15.04 -7.01
N GLN A 35 -8.28 -15.34 -7.88
CA GLN A 35 -7.22 -14.43 -8.29
C GLN A 35 -6.89 -14.61 -9.76
N LYS A 36 -6.58 -13.51 -10.43
CA LYS A 36 -6.11 -13.50 -11.82
C LYS A 36 -5.09 -12.38 -12.00
N GLU A 37 -3.94 -12.72 -12.57
CA GLU A 37 -2.95 -11.76 -13.02
C GLU A 37 -3.44 -11.03 -14.28
N PHE A 38 -2.91 -9.82 -14.52
CA PHE A 38 -3.16 -9.02 -15.71
C PHE A 38 -1.87 -8.43 -16.26
N GLU A 39 -1.91 -7.98 -17.50
CA GLU A 39 -0.73 -7.53 -18.23
C GLU A 39 -0.11 -6.27 -17.61
N GLN A 40 1.22 -6.28 -17.51
CA GLN A 40 2.04 -5.13 -17.13
C GLN A 40 2.64 -4.53 -18.40
N ILE A 41 2.35 -3.26 -18.69
CA ILE A 41 2.76 -2.60 -19.93
C ILE A 41 3.93 -1.66 -19.62
N TYR A 42 5.04 -1.80 -20.35
CA TYR A 42 6.25 -1.01 -20.19
C TYR A 42 6.63 -0.29 -21.50
N PRO A 43 5.97 0.84 -21.85
CA PRO A 43 6.15 1.48 -23.15
C PRO A 43 7.57 2.04 -23.36
N GLN A 44 8.20 2.52 -22.28
CA GLN A 44 9.54 3.11 -22.26
C GLN A 44 10.23 2.82 -20.92
N PRO A 45 11.56 2.95 -20.81
CA PRO A 45 12.25 2.82 -19.54
C PRO A 45 11.68 3.77 -18.48
N GLY A 46 11.28 3.22 -17.33
CA GLY A 46 10.66 3.96 -16.22
C GLY A 46 9.16 4.26 -16.39
N TRP A 47 8.53 3.87 -17.48
CA TRP A 47 7.09 3.96 -17.67
C TRP A 47 6.43 2.64 -17.32
N VAL A 48 5.31 2.73 -16.60
CA VAL A 48 4.51 1.56 -16.18
C VAL A 48 3.03 1.88 -16.37
N GLU A 49 2.35 1.05 -17.14
CA GLU A 49 0.95 1.22 -17.47
C GLU A 49 0.15 -0.06 -17.30
N HIS A 50 -1.16 0.08 -17.07
CA HIS A 50 -2.12 -1.01 -17.14
C HIS A 50 -3.26 -0.64 -18.09
N ASP A 51 -3.89 -1.64 -18.71
CA ASP A 51 -5.17 -1.44 -19.39
C ASP A 51 -6.31 -1.34 -18.38
N PRO A 52 -7.02 -0.19 -18.28
CA PRO A 52 -8.14 -0.06 -17.35
C PRO A 52 -9.29 -1.04 -17.63
N GLN A 53 -9.46 -1.47 -18.88
CA GLN A 53 -10.49 -2.46 -19.23
C GLN A 53 -10.11 -3.86 -18.73
N GLU A 54 -8.81 -4.18 -18.74
CA GLU A 54 -8.33 -5.43 -18.18
C GLU A 54 -8.43 -5.45 -16.65
N ILE A 55 -8.11 -4.33 -15.98
CA ILE A 55 -8.36 -4.15 -14.54
C ILE A 55 -9.84 -4.44 -14.22
N TRP A 56 -10.76 -3.82 -14.96
CA TRP A 56 -12.20 -4.04 -14.75
C TRP A 56 -12.63 -5.48 -15.01
N SER A 57 -12.25 -6.03 -16.17
CA SER A 57 -12.71 -7.36 -16.59
C SER A 57 -12.16 -8.48 -15.69
N THR A 58 -10.91 -8.37 -15.28
CA THR A 58 -10.29 -9.34 -14.36
C THR A 58 -10.91 -9.24 -12.98
N GLN A 59 -11.13 -8.02 -12.44
CA GLN A 59 -11.74 -7.84 -11.12
C GLN A 59 -13.19 -8.33 -11.10
N ALA A 60 -13.99 -8.03 -12.12
CA ALA A 60 -15.35 -8.54 -12.24
C ALA A 60 -15.38 -10.06 -12.37
N GLY A 61 -14.44 -10.63 -13.13
CA GLY A 61 -14.30 -12.07 -13.32
C GLY A 61 -14.00 -12.81 -12.03
N VAL A 62 -12.97 -12.38 -11.28
CA VAL A 62 -12.61 -13.04 -10.01
C VAL A 62 -13.68 -12.80 -8.93
N ALA A 63 -14.39 -11.68 -8.97
CA ALA A 63 -15.51 -11.43 -8.07
C ALA A 63 -16.64 -12.44 -8.27
N ALA A 64 -17.06 -12.68 -9.53
CA ALA A 64 -18.05 -13.69 -9.86
C ALA A 64 -17.55 -15.10 -9.53
N GLU A 65 -16.28 -15.41 -9.82
CA GLU A 65 -15.67 -16.71 -9.57
C GLU A 65 -15.61 -17.03 -8.07
N ALA A 66 -15.19 -16.09 -7.22
CA ALA A 66 -15.13 -16.31 -5.77
C ALA A 66 -16.48 -16.69 -5.17
N VAL A 67 -17.57 -16.08 -5.67
CA VAL A 67 -18.94 -16.40 -5.24
C VAL A 67 -19.39 -17.76 -5.77
N THR A 68 -19.18 -18.03 -7.06
CA THR A 68 -19.70 -19.26 -7.69
C THR A 68 -18.98 -20.52 -7.23
N ARG A 69 -17.69 -20.46 -6.88
CA ARG A 69 -16.92 -21.60 -6.32
C ARG A 69 -17.54 -22.20 -5.06
N THR A 70 -18.30 -21.41 -4.29
CA THR A 70 -18.95 -21.86 -3.06
C THR A 70 -20.38 -22.39 -3.29
N GLY A 71 -20.90 -22.32 -4.52
CA GLY A 71 -22.31 -22.58 -4.81
C GLY A 71 -23.26 -21.45 -4.37
N LEU A 72 -22.73 -20.33 -3.88
CA LEU A 72 -23.48 -19.15 -3.52
C LEU A 72 -23.82 -18.30 -4.75
N ASN A 73 -24.65 -17.29 -4.54
CA ASN A 73 -24.99 -16.31 -5.57
C ASN A 73 -25.03 -14.90 -4.96
N GLY A 74 -25.27 -13.90 -5.79
CA GLY A 74 -25.26 -12.50 -5.36
C GLY A 74 -26.21 -12.15 -4.21
N THR A 75 -27.28 -12.95 -3.98
CA THR A 75 -28.20 -12.71 -2.85
C THR A 75 -27.63 -13.15 -1.50
N SER A 76 -26.55 -13.92 -1.52
CA SER A 76 -25.79 -14.32 -0.31
C SER A 76 -24.77 -13.29 0.12
N ILE A 77 -24.53 -12.25 -0.70
CA ILE A 77 -23.54 -11.21 -0.42
C ILE A 77 -24.24 -10.03 0.24
N ALA A 78 -23.81 -9.70 1.46
CA ALA A 78 -24.38 -8.60 2.25
C ALA A 78 -23.86 -7.25 1.76
N ALA A 79 -22.55 -7.16 1.45
CA ALA A 79 -21.92 -5.97 0.90
C ALA A 79 -20.60 -6.31 0.19
N ILE A 80 -20.12 -5.35 -0.58
CA ILE A 80 -18.80 -5.37 -1.22
C ILE A 80 -17.92 -4.30 -0.60
N GLY A 81 -16.70 -4.69 -0.19
CA GLY A 81 -15.59 -3.81 0.14
C GLY A 81 -14.56 -3.80 -0.99
N ILE A 82 -13.99 -2.63 -1.29
CA ILE A 82 -12.98 -2.44 -2.32
C ILE A 82 -11.69 -1.95 -1.67
N THR A 83 -10.59 -2.62 -1.99
CA THR A 83 -9.25 -2.12 -1.73
C THR A 83 -8.43 -2.19 -3.01
N ASN A 84 -7.48 -1.28 -3.16
CA ASN A 84 -6.79 -1.11 -4.44
C ASN A 84 -5.36 -0.61 -4.27
N GLN A 85 -4.52 -0.93 -5.26
CA GLN A 85 -3.28 -0.21 -5.47
C GLN A 85 -3.57 1.29 -5.53
N ARG A 86 -2.82 2.08 -4.76
CA ARG A 86 -3.05 3.52 -4.62
C ARG A 86 -2.39 4.29 -5.77
N GLU A 87 -2.73 5.56 -5.91
CA GLU A 87 -2.12 6.57 -6.80
C GLU A 87 -2.19 6.27 -8.30
N THR A 88 -2.43 5.03 -8.71
CA THR A 88 -2.62 4.66 -10.12
C THR A 88 -3.76 5.46 -10.71
N THR A 89 -3.47 6.14 -11.81
CA THR A 89 -4.29 7.22 -12.35
C THR A 89 -5.00 6.78 -13.61
N ILE A 90 -6.34 6.89 -13.61
CA ILE A 90 -7.20 6.59 -14.77
C ILE A 90 -8.00 7.84 -15.13
N VAL A 91 -8.04 8.17 -16.42
CA VAL A 91 -8.88 9.25 -16.97
C VAL A 91 -9.76 8.66 -18.05
N TRP A 92 -11.07 8.93 -17.97
CA TRP A 92 -12.05 8.41 -18.92
C TRP A 92 -13.07 9.46 -19.36
N ASP A 93 -13.65 9.22 -20.50
CA ASP A 93 -14.74 10.03 -21.05
C ASP A 93 -16.06 9.65 -20.36
N ARG A 94 -16.76 10.64 -19.81
CA ARG A 94 -18.01 10.42 -19.03
C ARG A 94 -19.16 9.92 -19.88
N GLU A 95 -19.19 10.30 -21.14
CA GLU A 95 -20.28 9.94 -22.07
C GLU A 95 -20.13 8.50 -22.54
N THR A 96 -18.92 8.12 -22.94
CA THR A 96 -18.65 6.80 -23.50
C THR A 96 -18.24 5.76 -22.44
N GLY A 97 -17.80 6.21 -21.27
CA GLY A 97 -17.21 5.36 -20.24
C GLY A 97 -15.84 4.76 -20.62
N GLN A 98 -15.24 5.22 -21.74
CA GLN A 98 -13.98 4.68 -22.24
C GLN A 98 -12.77 5.45 -21.67
N PRO A 99 -11.71 4.75 -21.22
CA PRO A 99 -10.45 5.39 -20.87
C PRO A 99 -9.89 6.17 -22.07
N VAL A 100 -9.34 7.36 -21.82
CA VAL A 100 -8.68 8.16 -22.84
C VAL A 100 -7.21 7.80 -23.03
N TYR A 101 -6.66 7.08 -22.07
CA TYR A 101 -5.29 6.56 -22.04
C TYR A 101 -5.21 5.35 -21.09
N ASN A 102 -4.14 4.57 -21.16
CA ASN A 102 -3.86 3.53 -20.18
C ASN A 102 -3.77 4.12 -18.76
N ALA A 103 -4.04 3.31 -17.76
CA ALA A 103 -3.81 3.68 -16.37
C ALA A 103 -2.29 3.88 -16.13
N ILE A 104 -1.90 5.06 -15.66
CA ILE A 104 -0.50 5.33 -15.30
C ILE A 104 -0.29 4.86 -13.87
N VAL A 105 0.56 3.85 -13.71
CA VAL A 105 0.78 3.14 -12.44
C VAL A 105 1.58 3.99 -11.45
N TRP A 106 1.41 3.76 -10.16
CA TRP A 106 2.13 4.44 -9.09
C TRP A 106 3.67 4.35 -9.20
N GLN A 107 4.18 3.29 -9.82
CA GLN A 107 5.62 3.06 -10.06
C GLN A 107 6.19 3.91 -11.21
N ASP A 108 5.33 4.50 -12.04
CA ASP A 108 5.72 5.25 -13.24
C ASP A 108 6.52 6.51 -12.90
N ARG A 109 7.57 6.78 -13.66
CA ARG A 109 8.49 7.90 -13.42
C ARG A 109 8.48 8.97 -14.53
N ARG A 110 7.55 8.89 -15.50
CA ARG A 110 7.49 9.83 -16.64
C ARG A 110 7.32 11.28 -16.24
N THR A 111 6.78 11.57 -15.08
CA THR A 111 6.55 12.93 -14.57
C THR A 111 7.64 13.42 -13.61
N ALA A 112 8.75 12.69 -13.44
CA ALA A 112 9.81 13.03 -12.49
C ALA A 112 10.42 14.40 -12.76
N ASP A 113 10.72 14.73 -14.02
CA ASP A 113 11.29 16.03 -14.42
C ASP A 113 10.33 17.18 -14.10
N PHE A 114 9.02 16.96 -14.28
CA PHE A 114 8.01 17.95 -13.93
C PHE A 114 7.95 18.15 -12.39
N CYS A 115 8.01 17.06 -11.61
CA CYS A 115 8.12 17.15 -10.16
C CYS A 115 9.35 17.97 -9.73
N ASP A 116 10.50 17.72 -10.34
CA ASP A 116 11.73 18.47 -10.04
C ASP A 116 11.61 19.96 -10.41
N SER A 117 10.89 20.29 -11.48
CA SER A 117 10.61 21.67 -11.82
C SER A 117 9.76 22.40 -10.76
N LEU A 118 8.76 21.72 -10.19
CA LEU A 118 7.92 22.26 -9.10
C LEU A 118 8.74 22.43 -7.80
N LYS A 119 9.63 21.51 -7.49
CA LYS A 119 10.55 21.63 -6.33
C LYS A 119 11.49 22.82 -6.50
N LYS A 120 12.07 23.02 -7.69
CA LYS A 120 12.92 24.18 -8.01
C LYS A 120 12.19 25.53 -7.87
N GLN A 121 10.87 25.54 -8.05
CA GLN A 121 10.01 26.71 -7.82
C GLN A 121 9.69 26.92 -6.32
N GLY A 122 10.18 26.07 -5.42
CA GLY A 122 9.98 26.20 -3.98
C GLY A 122 8.60 25.75 -3.48
N LEU A 123 7.88 24.94 -4.27
CA LEU A 123 6.50 24.54 -3.98
C LEU A 123 6.37 23.34 -3.02
N GLU A 124 7.48 22.67 -2.70
CA GLU A 124 7.50 21.46 -1.86
C GLU A 124 6.84 21.68 -0.49
N ALA A 125 7.22 22.75 0.21
CA ALA A 125 6.68 23.03 1.54
C ALA A 125 5.16 23.29 1.52
N LYS A 126 4.68 24.00 0.48
CA LYS A 126 3.24 24.29 0.31
C LYS A 126 2.44 23.01 0.07
N VAL A 127 2.90 22.16 -0.85
CA VAL A 127 2.22 20.89 -1.17
C VAL A 127 2.21 19.98 0.06
N ARG A 128 3.36 19.83 0.72
CA ARG A 128 3.47 19.00 1.93
C ARG A 128 2.58 19.48 3.06
N ALA A 129 2.53 20.79 3.32
CA ALA A 129 1.68 21.35 4.38
C ALA A 129 0.18 21.07 4.17
N LYS A 130 -0.28 21.01 2.92
CA LYS A 130 -1.71 20.78 2.60
C LYS A 130 -2.05 19.28 2.50
N THR A 131 -1.15 18.50 1.92
CA THR A 131 -1.44 17.11 1.52
C THR A 131 -0.75 16.07 2.40
N GLY A 132 0.27 16.44 3.17
CA GLY A 132 1.16 15.51 3.87
C GLY A 132 2.17 14.79 2.97
N LEU A 133 2.17 15.09 1.66
CA LEU A 133 2.94 14.39 0.64
C LEU A 133 4.12 15.23 0.13
N PRO A 134 5.28 14.63 -0.18
CA PRO A 134 6.30 15.28 -0.98
C PRO A 134 5.82 15.42 -2.43
N ILE A 135 6.42 16.33 -3.19
CA ILE A 135 6.22 16.37 -4.64
C ILE A 135 6.99 15.21 -5.27
N ASP A 136 6.27 14.22 -5.76
CA ASP A 136 6.87 13.03 -6.41
C ASP A 136 5.94 12.48 -7.50
N SER A 137 6.52 11.87 -8.53
CA SER A 137 5.80 11.17 -9.60
C SER A 137 5.01 9.95 -9.09
N TYR A 138 5.22 9.54 -7.86
CA TYR A 138 4.47 8.49 -7.19
C TYR A 138 2.97 8.82 -7.12
N PHE A 139 2.61 10.06 -6.81
CA PHE A 139 1.23 10.51 -6.58
C PHE A 139 0.48 10.85 -7.87
N SER A 140 -0.86 10.92 -7.82
CA SER A 140 -1.70 10.97 -9.01
C SER A 140 -1.65 12.28 -9.80
N ALA A 141 -1.49 13.43 -9.14
CA ALA A 141 -1.72 14.75 -9.73
C ALA A 141 -0.88 15.02 -10.98
N THR A 142 0.41 14.70 -10.94
CA THR A 142 1.30 14.94 -12.09
C THR A 142 1.00 14.01 -13.27
N LYS A 143 0.47 12.81 -13.00
CA LYS A 143 0.03 11.86 -14.02
C LYS A 143 -1.26 12.35 -14.71
N ILE A 144 -2.21 12.92 -13.95
CA ILE A 144 -3.41 13.55 -14.53
C ILE A 144 -2.96 14.67 -15.46
N ARG A 145 -2.10 15.58 -14.99
CA ARG A 145 -1.56 16.67 -15.78
C ARG A 145 -0.92 16.17 -17.07
N TRP A 146 -0.10 15.13 -16.97
CA TRP A 146 0.57 14.52 -18.13
C TRP A 146 -0.45 14.00 -19.17
N ILE A 147 -1.50 13.32 -18.74
CA ILE A 147 -2.56 12.83 -19.65
C ILE A 147 -3.23 14.01 -20.37
N LEU A 148 -3.57 15.05 -19.63
CA LEU A 148 -4.22 16.25 -20.22
C LEU A 148 -3.34 16.96 -21.25
N ASP A 149 -2.02 16.97 -21.04
CA ASP A 149 -1.06 17.63 -21.91
C ASP A 149 -0.65 16.79 -23.13
N ASN A 150 -0.68 15.45 -23.01
CA ASN A 150 -0.13 14.55 -24.03
C ASN A 150 -1.17 13.76 -24.83
N VAL A 151 -2.41 13.64 -24.35
CA VAL A 151 -3.47 12.97 -25.09
C VAL A 151 -4.25 14.01 -25.92
N PRO A 152 -4.32 13.85 -27.26
CA PRO A 152 -4.98 14.82 -28.12
C PRO A 152 -6.43 15.09 -27.72
N GLY A 153 -6.77 16.37 -27.53
CA GLY A 153 -8.12 16.83 -27.15
C GLY A 153 -8.52 16.58 -25.70
N ALA A 154 -7.70 15.90 -24.89
CA ALA A 154 -8.05 15.61 -23.49
C ALA A 154 -8.23 16.88 -22.66
N ARG A 155 -7.34 17.86 -22.79
CA ARG A 155 -7.44 19.11 -22.05
C ARG A 155 -8.72 19.88 -22.35
N ASP A 156 -9.12 19.98 -23.61
CA ASP A 156 -10.35 20.66 -24.01
C ASP A 156 -11.60 19.93 -23.49
N LYS A 157 -11.62 18.60 -23.59
CA LYS A 157 -12.70 17.78 -23.02
C LYS A 157 -12.79 17.93 -21.51
N ALA A 158 -11.64 17.99 -20.82
CA ALA A 158 -11.58 18.19 -19.37
C ALA A 158 -12.18 19.55 -18.96
N ARG A 159 -11.81 20.63 -19.65
CA ARG A 159 -12.36 21.97 -19.41
C ARG A 159 -13.87 22.05 -19.70
N GLN A 160 -14.37 21.23 -20.61
CA GLN A 160 -15.82 21.09 -20.89
C GLN A 160 -16.54 20.19 -19.88
N GLY A 161 -15.86 19.63 -18.87
CA GLY A 161 -16.44 18.71 -17.88
C GLY A 161 -16.78 17.33 -18.41
N LYS A 162 -16.25 16.94 -19.58
CA LYS A 162 -16.53 15.65 -20.24
C LYS A 162 -15.64 14.52 -19.78
N LEU A 163 -14.57 14.80 -19.06
CA LEU A 163 -13.68 13.78 -18.53
C LEU A 163 -13.88 13.57 -17.04
N ALA A 164 -13.63 12.35 -16.59
CA ALA A 164 -13.52 11.97 -15.21
C ALA A 164 -12.10 11.45 -14.92
N PHE A 165 -11.63 11.73 -13.73
CA PHE A 165 -10.43 11.13 -13.14
C PHE A 165 -10.84 10.22 -11.97
N GLY A 166 -10.11 9.15 -11.77
CA GLY A 166 -10.17 8.35 -10.56
C GLY A 166 -8.91 7.55 -10.34
N THR A 167 -8.69 7.16 -9.10
CA THR A 167 -7.88 6.02 -8.74
C THR A 167 -8.64 4.74 -9.04
N VAL A 168 -8.04 3.59 -8.85
CA VAL A 168 -8.62 2.31 -9.27
C VAL A 168 -9.96 2.02 -8.61
N ASP A 169 -10.15 2.41 -7.34
CA ASP A 169 -11.45 2.31 -6.64
C ASP A 169 -12.58 3.03 -7.38
N SER A 170 -12.35 4.29 -7.79
CA SER A 170 -13.34 5.08 -8.55
C SER A 170 -13.69 4.41 -9.88
N TRP A 171 -12.69 3.85 -10.57
CA TRP A 171 -12.90 3.13 -11.82
C TRP A 171 -13.73 1.86 -11.61
N LEU A 172 -13.49 1.10 -10.55
CA LEU A 172 -14.29 -0.08 -10.21
C LEU A 172 -15.73 0.29 -9.84
N VAL A 173 -15.92 1.30 -8.98
CA VAL A 173 -17.27 1.77 -8.61
C VAL A 173 -18.04 2.25 -9.83
N TRP A 174 -17.40 3.05 -10.70
CA TRP A 174 -17.99 3.52 -11.95
C TRP A 174 -18.53 2.37 -12.80
N ASN A 175 -17.74 1.31 -12.97
CA ASN A 175 -18.14 0.15 -13.78
C ASN A 175 -19.18 -0.73 -13.08
N PHE A 176 -19.04 -1.01 -11.78
CA PHE A 176 -20.05 -1.80 -11.04
C PHE A 176 -21.42 -1.12 -10.99
N THR A 177 -21.45 0.21 -11.06
CA THR A 177 -22.70 0.99 -11.04
C THR A 177 -23.20 1.39 -12.44
N LYS A 178 -22.59 0.87 -13.51
CA LYS A 178 -22.90 1.24 -14.90
C LYS A 178 -22.88 2.76 -15.11
N HIS A 179 -21.80 3.37 -14.67
CA HIS A 179 -21.50 4.79 -14.89
C HIS A 179 -22.39 5.77 -14.10
N GLU A 180 -23.06 5.30 -13.03
CA GLU A 180 -23.92 6.17 -12.21
C GLU A 180 -23.16 6.88 -11.09
N LEU A 181 -22.13 6.24 -10.51
CA LEU A 181 -21.41 6.78 -9.37
C LEU A 181 -19.94 7.07 -9.70
N HIS A 182 -19.53 8.28 -9.39
CA HIS A 182 -18.15 8.74 -9.49
C HIS A 182 -17.67 9.20 -8.12
N VAL A 183 -17.22 8.26 -7.32
CA VAL A 183 -16.79 8.46 -5.93
C VAL A 183 -15.41 7.86 -5.67
N THR A 184 -14.74 8.37 -4.65
CA THR A 184 -13.54 7.80 -4.03
C THR A 184 -13.66 7.94 -2.52
N ASP A 185 -12.76 7.30 -1.75
CA ASP A 185 -12.71 7.52 -0.31
C ASP A 185 -11.58 8.49 0.09
N VAL A 186 -11.60 8.94 1.34
CA VAL A 186 -10.58 9.86 1.87
C VAL A 186 -9.17 9.29 1.82
N THR A 187 -8.99 7.96 1.90
CA THR A 187 -7.66 7.35 1.88
C THR A 187 -7.04 7.42 0.49
N ASN A 188 -7.79 7.08 -0.57
CA ASN A 188 -7.36 7.22 -1.96
C ASN A 188 -7.20 8.71 -2.34
N ALA A 189 -8.14 9.57 -1.96
CA ALA A 189 -8.06 11.00 -2.20
C ALA A 189 -6.79 11.61 -1.60
N SER A 190 -6.41 11.22 -0.37
CA SER A 190 -5.20 11.70 0.30
C SER A 190 -3.89 11.31 -0.41
N ARG A 191 -3.93 10.40 -1.40
CA ARG A 191 -2.77 9.97 -2.18
C ARG A 191 -2.64 10.66 -3.53
N THR A 192 -3.49 11.62 -3.82
CA THR A 192 -3.53 12.26 -5.14
C THR A 192 -2.62 13.47 -5.30
N MET A 193 -2.15 14.06 -4.20
CA MET A 193 -1.45 15.36 -4.16
C MET A 193 -2.37 16.55 -4.56
N LEU A 194 -3.69 16.34 -4.53
CA LEU A 194 -4.73 17.34 -4.82
C LEU A 194 -5.68 17.56 -3.63
N PHE A 195 -5.61 16.68 -2.63
CA PHE A 195 -6.53 16.63 -1.51
C PHE A 195 -5.91 17.24 -0.25
N ASN A 196 -6.58 18.21 0.33
CA ASN A 196 -6.15 18.82 1.58
C ASN A 196 -6.60 17.94 2.76
N ILE A 197 -5.64 17.33 3.45
CA ILE A 197 -5.92 16.37 4.53
C ILE A 197 -6.47 17.05 5.80
N HIS A 198 -6.34 18.37 5.94
CA HIS A 198 -6.86 19.13 7.08
C HIS A 198 -8.34 19.52 6.87
N THR A 199 -8.69 20.00 5.67
CA THR A 199 -10.07 20.37 5.32
C THR A 199 -10.89 19.20 4.82
N ARG A 200 -10.22 18.12 4.41
CA ARG A 200 -10.82 16.92 3.81
C ARG A 200 -11.60 17.23 2.53
N GLN A 201 -11.01 18.07 1.71
CA GLN A 201 -11.58 18.50 0.43
C GLN A 201 -10.49 18.60 -0.64
N TRP A 202 -10.91 18.52 -1.90
CA TRP A 202 -10.05 18.89 -3.02
C TRP A 202 -9.61 20.34 -2.86
N ASP A 203 -8.30 20.62 -2.99
CA ASP A 203 -7.71 21.92 -2.75
C ASP A 203 -7.64 22.75 -4.05
N ASP A 204 -8.39 23.83 -4.13
CA ASP A 204 -8.48 24.64 -5.34
C ASP A 204 -7.14 25.28 -5.75
N GLU A 205 -6.27 25.63 -4.79
CA GLU A 205 -4.95 26.17 -5.09
C GLU A 205 -4.02 25.12 -5.73
N LEU A 206 -4.12 23.84 -5.28
CA LEU A 206 -3.38 22.74 -5.89
C LEU A 206 -3.93 22.37 -7.28
N LEU A 207 -5.24 22.46 -7.45
CA LEU A 207 -5.87 22.25 -8.77
C LEU A 207 -5.46 23.32 -9.77
N GLU A 208 -5.44 24.59 -9.36
CA GLU A 208 -4.97 25.70 -10.19
C GLU A 208 -3.48 25.56 -10.52
N LEU A 209 -2.64 25.26 -9.52
CA LEU A 209 -1.20 25.03 -9.69
C LEU A 209 -0.89 23.97 -10.76
N LEU A 210 -1.68 22.92 -10.79
CA LEU A 210 -1.47 21.78 -11.70
C LEU A 210 -2.34 21.84 -12.96
N ASP A 211 -3.16 22.92 -13.11
CA ASP A 211 -4.11 23.12 -14.22
C ASP A 211 -5.02 21.89 -14.44
N ILE A 212 -5.63 21.42 -13.34
CA ILE A 212 -6.55 20.28 -13.34
C ILE A 212 -7.98 20.80 -13.06
N PRO A 213 -8.93 20.63 -13.99
CA PRO A 213 -10.30 21.04 -13.77
C PRO A 213 -10.98 20.26 -12.64
N ARG A 214 -11.58 20.98 -11.68
CA ARG A 214 -12.30 20.37 -10.53
C ARG A 214 -13.41 19.41 -10.97
N SER A 215 -14.04 19.67 -12.12
CA SER A 215 -15.10 18.83 -12.69
C SER A 215 -14.67 17.39 -13.02
N MET A 216 -13.36 17.13 -13.10
CA MET A 216 -12.83 15.79 -13.33
C MET A 216 -12.83 14.91 -12.09
N LEU A 217 -12.89 15.51 -10.90
CA LEU A 217 -12.61 14.80 -9.65
C LEU A 217 -13.85 14.07 -9.12
N PRO A 218 -13.67 12.90 -8.48
CA PRO A 218 -14.77 12.18 -7.85
C PRO A 218 -15.26 12.88 -6.58
N GLU A 219 -16.48 12.58 -6.16
CA GLU A 219 -16.96 12.92 -4.83
C GLU A 219 -16.19 12.10 -3.79
N VAL A 220 -15.69 12.76 -2.75
CA VAL A 220 -14.92 12.08 -1.68
C VAL A 220 -15.87 11.66 -0.56
N LYS A 221 -15.81 10.40 -0.19
CA LYS A 221 -16.65 9.74 0.82
C LYS A 221 -15.83 9.21 1.99
N ALA A 222 -16.51 8.83 3.07
CA ALA A 222 -15.89 8.08 4.15
C ALA A 222 -15.43 6.69 3.66
N SER A 223 -14.49 6.07 4.35
CA SER A 223 -13.99 4.74 4.00
C SER A 223 -15.01 3.63 4.30
N SER A 224 -15.95 3.87 5.24
CA SER A 224 -17.04 2.97 5.62
C SER A 224 -18.36 3.70 5.49
N GLU A 225 -19.02 3.54 4.35
CA GLU A 225 -20.28 4.21 3.99
C GLU A 225 -20.95 3.43 2.87
N ILE A 226 -22.29 3.41 2.78
CA ILE A 226 -22.99 2.84 1.62
C ILE A 226 -22.95 3.88 0.49
N TYR A 227 -22.08 3.66 -0.49
CA TYR A 227 -21.92 4.56 -1.64
C TYR A 227 -23.05 4.41 -2.65
N GLY A 228 -23.56 3.20 -2.80
CA GLY A 228 -24.64 2.82 -3.73
C GLY A 228 -24.69 1.30 -3.91
N HIS A 229 -25.23 0.85 -5.02
CA HIS A 229 -25.45 -0.59 -5.27
C HIS A 229 -24.90 -0.99 -6.65
N THR A 230 -24.39 -2.20 -6.75
CA THR A 230 -24.03 -2.78 -8.04
C THR A 230 -25.24 -2.89 -8.94
N LYS A 231 -25.02 -2.82 -10.25
CA LYS A 231 -26.01 -3.27 -11.23
C LYS A 231 -25.96 -4.79 -11.40
N THR A 232 -27.02 -5.35 -11.91
CA THR A 232 -27.23 -6.82 -11.97
C THR A 232 -26.37 -7.54 -13.02
N THR A 233 -25.39 -6.89 -13.61
CA THR A 233 -24.55 -7.44 -14.68
C THR A 233 -23.57 -8.51 -14.23
N VAL A 234 -22.94 -8.35 -13.06
CA VAL A 234 -21.91 -9.27 -12.56
C VAL A 234 -22.53 -10.33 -11.65
N PHE A 235 -23.42 -9.95 -10.74
CA PHE A 235 -23.93 -10.82 -9.67
C PHE A 235 -25.40 -11.21 -9.82
N ALA A 236 -26.10 -10.76 -10.86
CA ALA A 236 -27.55 -10.87 -10.99
C ALA A 236 -28.35 -10.32 -9.79
N SER A 237 -27.71 -9.52 -8.94
CA SER A 237 -28.23 -8.91 -7.71
C SER A 237 -27.71 -7.50 -7.54
N LYS A 238 -28.47 -6.66 -6.81
CA LYS A 238 -28.03 -5.36 -6.34
C LYS A 238 -27.36 -5.53 -4.99
N ILE A 239 -26.05 -5.35 -4.93
CA ILE A 239 -25.26 -5.52 -3.71
C ILE A 239 -24.74 -4.15 -3.29
N PRO A 240 -24.82 -3.75 -2.01
CA PRO A 240 -24.23 -2.50 -1.52
C PRO A 240 -22.70 -2.47 -1.75
N LEU A 241 -22.20 -1.39 -2.31
CA LEU A 241 -20.80 -1.01 -2.29
C LEU A 241 -20.61 -0.15 -1.03
N ALA A 242 -19.88 -0.63 -0.03
CA ALA A 242 -19.99 -0.08 1.31
C ALA A 242 -18.66 0.12 2.06
N GLY A 243 -17.54 -0.27 1.48
CA GLY A 243 -16.20 -0.04 2.02
C GLY A 243 -15.22 0.28 0.90
N ILE A 244 -14.42 1.33 1.03
CA ILE A 244 -13.32 1.65 0.13
C ILE A 244 -12.12 2.10 0.96
N ALA A 245 -10.95 1.53 0.69
CA ALA A 245 -9.68 2.02 1.21
C ALA A 245 -8.52 1.61 0.29
N GLY A 246 -7.51 2.46 0.18
CA GLY A 246 -6.25 2.09 -0.44
C GLY A 246 -5.63 0.86 0.26
N ASP A 247 -4.86 0.06 -0.47
CA ASP A 247 -4.36 -1.26 -0.03
C ASP A 247 -3.65 -1.23 1.33
N GLN A 248 -2.74 -0.29 1.53
CA GLN A 248 -2.00 -0.17 2.79
C GLN A 248 -2.87 0.35 3.95
N HIS A 249 -3.87 1.18 3.65
CA HIS A 249 -4.83 1.68 4.61
C HIS A 249 -5.80 0.56 5.04
N ALA A 250 -6.28 -0.21 4.08
CA ALA A 250 -7.07 -1.40 4.35
C ALA A 250 -6.29 -2.42 5.19
N ALA A 251 -5.00 -2.65 4.88
CA ALA A 251 -4.14 -3.51 5.70
C ALA A 251 -3.96 -2.99 7.13
N LEU A 252 -3.78 -1.68 7.31
CA LEU A 252 -3.70 -1.06 8.65
C LEU A 252 -4.99 -1.32 9.45
N PHE A 253 -6.15 -1.15 8.79
CA PHE A 253 -7.45 -1.41 9.40
C PHE A 253 -7.68 -2.90 9.65
N GLY A 254 -7.35 -3.78 8.69
CA GLY A 254 -7.45 -5.24 8.83
C GLY A 254 -6.56 -5.83 9.91
N GLN A 255 -5.41 -5.20 10.16
CA GLN A 255 -4.54 -5.48 11.31
C GLN A 255 -5.10 -4.95 12.64
N MET A 256 -6.26 -4.31 12.64
CA MET A 256 -6.83 -3.68 13.84
C MET A 256 -5.88 -2.67 14.51
N CYS A 257 -5.06 -1.97 13.72
CA CYS A 257 -4.24 -0.87 14.20
C CYS A 257 -5.11 0.40 14.40
N THR A 258 -6.13 0.30 15.22
CA THR A 258 -7.22 1.27 15.37
C THR A 258 -7.01 2.27 16.52
N THR A 259 -5.88 2.23 17.18
CA THR A 259 -5.49 3.19 18.21
C THR A 259 -4.15 3.83 17.88
N SER A 260 -3.99 5.07 18.32
CA SER A 260 -2.73 5.82 18.13
C SER A 260 -1.52 5.04 18.68
N GLY A 261 -0.44 4.99 17.92
CA GLY A 261 0.79 4.26 18.24
C GLY A 261 0.82 2.81 17.76
N MET A 262 -0.30 2.26 17.30
CA MET A 262 -0.30 0.94 16.67
C MET A 262 0.30 1.02 15.26
N VAL A 263 1.16 0.06 14.96
CA VAL A 263 1.93 0.02 13.70
C VAL A 263 1.76 -1.32 13.02
N LYS A 264 1.61 -1.29 11.70
CA LYS A 264 1.73 -2.48 10.87
C LYS A 264 2.91 -2.39 9.92
N ASN A 265 3.47 -3.53 9.54
CA ASN A 265 4.40 -3.67 8.43
C ASN A 265 3.97 -4.81 7.53
N THR A 266 3.70 -4.50 6.27
CA THR A 266 3.41 -5.50 5.23
C THR A 266 4.71 -5.85 4.52
N TYR A 267 5.19 -7.07 4.69
CA TYR A 267 6.42 -7.61 4.11
C TYR A 267 6.13 -8.28 2.77
N GLY A 268 6.17 -7.49 1.70
CA GLY A 268 6.01 -7.93 0.31
C GLY A 268 7.32 -7.86 -0.48
N THR A 269 7.24 -7.51 -1.76
CA THR A 269 8.41 -7.18 -2.61
C THR A 269 9.23 -6.05 -1.99
N GLY A 270 8.55 -5.01 -1.51
CA GLY A 270 9.02 -4.00 -0.56
C GLY A 270 8.35 -4.17 0.79
N CYS A 271 8.61 -3.25 1.73
CA CYS A 271 7.84 -3.13 2.96
C CYS A 271 7.09 -1.80 2.98
N PHE A 272 5.84 -1.87 3.45
CA PHE A 272 5.02 -0.69 3.68
C PHE A 272 4.61 -0.64 5.16
N LEU A 273 5.18 0.34 5.86
CA LEU A 273 4.94 0.54 7.28
C LEU A 273 3.96 1.68 7.45
N MET A 274 2.96 1.48 8.29
CA MET A 274 2.00 2.52 8.66
C MET A 274 1.79 2.54 10.16
N MET A 275 1.88 3.74 10.75
CA MET A 275 1.57 4.01 12.15
C MET A 275 0.28 4.84 12.21
N ASN A 276 -0.71 4.36 12.95
CA ASN A 276 -1.87 5.17 13.32
C ASN A 276 -1.40 6.29 14.29
N THR A 277 -1.66 7.55 13.93
CA THR A 277 -1.27 8.72 14.73
C THR A 277 -2.44 9.36 15.47
N GLY A 278 -3.65 8.78 15.35
CA GLY A 278 -4.87 9.30 15.98
C GLY A 278 -5.60 10.31 15.11
N ASP A 279 -6.30 11.23 15.74
CA ASP A 279 -7.23 12.19 15.12
C ASP A 279 -6.56 13.45 14.53
N LYS A 280 -5.24 13.54 14.56
CA LYS A 280 -4.47 14.67 14.05
C LYS A 280 -3.38 14.27 13.09
N PRO A 281 -3.24 14.96 11.96
CA PRO A 281 -2.11 14.76 11.06
C PRO A 281 -0.80 15.20 11.71
N ILE A 282 0.24 14.40 11.59
CA ILE A 282 1.59 14.72 12.07
C ILE A 282 2.44 15.10 10.87
N GLU A 283 3.04 16.30 10.89
CA GLU A 283 4.01 16.69 9.88
C GLU A 283 5.33 15.95 10.09
N SER A 284 5.74 15.20 9.09
CA SER A 284 7.00 14.45 9.17
C SER A 284 8.21 15.36 8.90
N LYS A 285 9.20 15.29 9.79
CA LYS A 285 10.54 15.89 9.64
C LYS A 285 11.60 14.90 9.17
N ASN A 286 11.25 13.61 9.18
CA ASN A 286 12.13 12.50 8.79
C ASN A 286 11.73 11.90 7.44
N ASN A 287 11.14 12.70 6.55
CA ASN A 287 10.78 12.30 5.18
C ASN A 287 9.78 11.15 5.09
N LEU A 288 8.92 10.97 6.07
CA LEU A 288 7.77 10.10 5.98
C LEU A 288 6.61 10.79 5.27
N VAL A 289 5.59 10.03 4.92
CA VAL A 289 4.35 10.53 4.32
C VAL A 289 3.27 10.60 5.40
N THR A 290 2.55 11.72 5.48
CA THR A 290 1.34 11.85 6.29
C THR A 290 0.12 11.61 5.41
N THR A 291 -0.82 10.79 5.87
CA THR A 291 -2.00 10.42 5.09
C THR A 291 -3.21 10.24 6.02
N ILE A 292 -4.43 10.28 5.47
CA ILE A 292 -5.62 9.88 6.21
C ILE A 292 -5.64 8.35 6.26
N ALA A 293 -5.72 7.76 7.45
CA ALA A 293 -5.74 6.32 7.64
C ALA A 293 -7.09 5.70 7.24
N TRP A 294 -8.19 6.29 7.69
CA TRP A 294 -9.58 6.00 7.32
C TRP A 294 -10.53 7.06 7.86
N GLN A 295 -11.76 7.01 7.40
CA GLN A 295 -12.88 7.74 7.99
C GLN A 295 -14.09 6.81 8.16
N ILE A 296 -14.70 6.81 9.36
CA ILE A 296 -15.95 6.11 9.69
C ILE A 296 -16.89 7.11 10.35
N GLY A 297 -17.97 7.49 9.67
CA GLY A 297 -18.80 8.60 10.12
C GLY A 297 -17.99 9.88 10.26
N ASP A 298 -18.01 10.50 11.45
CA ASP A 298 -17.24 11.72 11.75
C ASP A 298 -15.82 11.42 12.28
N ASP A 299 -15.54 10.18 12.64
CA ASP A 299 -14.21 9.77 13.13
C ASP A 299 -13.22 9.63 11.98
N VAL A 300 -12.18 10.47 12.02
CA VAL A 300 -11.09 10.48 11.04
C VAL A 300 -9.78 10.16 11.75
N GLN A 301 -9.10 9.15 11.27
CA GLN A 301 -7.80 8.75 11.77
C GLN A 301 -6.71 9.06 10.73
N TYR A 302 -5.54 9.46 11.21
CA TYR A 302 -4.38 9.76 10.39
C TYR A 302 -3.28 8.71 10.59
N ALA A 303 -2.34 8.66 9.65
CA ALA A 303 -1.20 7.78 9.74
C ALA A 303 0.07 8.43 9.19
N LEU A 304 1.21 8.02 9.74
CA LEU A 304 2.51 8.15 9.10
C LEU A 304 2.80 6.89 8.29
N GLU A 305 3.33 7.07 7.10
CA GLU A 305 3.74 5.97 6.20
C GLU A 305 5.20 6.10 5.81
N GLY A 306 5.92 4.97 5.85
CA GLY A 306 7.25 4.83 5.27
C GLY A 306 7.31 3.60 4.38
N SER A 307 7.97 3.75 3.23
CA SER A 307 8.08 2.69 2.22
C SER A 307 9.52 2.27 2.05
N ILE A 308 9.75 0.97 2.02
CA ILE A 308 11.02 0.32 1.71
C ILE A 308 10.85 -0.38 0.37
N PHE A 309 11.64 0.00 -0.63
CA PHE A 309 11.45 -0.48 -1.99
C PHE A 309 11.86 -1.94 -2.19
N ILE A 310 12.91 -2.37 -1.48
CA ILE A 310 13.50 -3.70 -1.63
C ILE A 310 13.48 -4.43 -0.30
N ALA A 311 12.55 -5.38 -0.18
CA ALA A 311 12.45 -6.33 0.92
C ALA A 311 12.44 -7.76 0.37
N GLY A 312 11.30 -8.39 0.12
CA GLY A 312 11.24 -9.72 -0.51
C GLY A 312 11.95 -9.78 -1.87
N ALA A 313 12.08 -8.65 -2.56
CA ALA A 313 12.85 -8.56 -3.80
C ALA A 313 14.34 -8.94 -3.63
N VAL A 314 14.94 -8.75 -2.45
CA VAL A 314 16.33 -9.21 -2.21
C VAL A 314 16.41 -10.73 -2.18
N VAL A 315 15.37 -11.41 -1.68
CA VAL A 315 15.27 -12.87 -1.69
C VAL A 315 15.10 -13.39 -3.11
N GLN A 316 14.27 -12.71 -3.92
CA GLN A 316 14.14 -13.03 -5.34
C GLN A 316 15.48 -12.86 -6.09
N TRP A 317 16.23 -11.80 -5.80
CA TRP A 317 17.54 -11.59 -6.39
C TRP A 317 18.55 -12.69 -6.00
N LEU A 318 18.54 -13.17 -4.75
CA LEU A 318 19.37 -14.32 -4.33
C LEU A 318 18.99 -15.59 -5.10
N ARG A 319 17.71 -15.77 -5.42
CA ARG A 319 17.22 -16.89 -6.22
C ARG A 319 17.55 -16.76 -7.70
N ASP A 320 17.11 -15.67 -8.31
CA ASP A 320 17.09 -15.51 -9.78
C ASP A 320 18.40 -14.90 -10.32
N GLY A 321 19.03 -14.03 -9.54
CA GLY A 321 20.27 -13.33 -9.93
C GLY A 321 21.54 -14.09 -9.55
N LEU A 322 21.58 -14.65 -8.34
CA LEU A 322 22.78 -15.35 -7.82
C LEU A 322 22.64 -16.87 -7.80
N GLY A 323 21.42 -17.43 -7.87
CA GLY A 323 21.18 -18.87 -7.84
C GLY A 323 21.57 -19.55 -6.53
N ILE A 324 21.62 -18.80 -5.40
CA ILE A 324 22.01 -19.31 -4.08
C ILE A 324 20.90 -20.22 -3.50
N ILE A 325 19.65 -19.93 -3.82
CA ILE A 325 18.46 -20.69 -3.43
C ILE A 325 17.62 -21.01 -4.67
N LYS A 326 16.81 -22.06 -4.62
CA LYS A 326 15.89 -22.44 -5.70
C LYS A 326 14.48 -21.89 -5.49
N THR A 327 14.05 -21.78 -4.25
CA THR A 327 12.75 -21.24 -3.86
C THR A 327 12.93 -20.20 -2.75
N ALA A 328 12.02 -19.26 -2.66
CA ALA A 328 12.08 -18.23 -1.60
C ALA A 328 11.98 -18.82 -0.18
N ALA A 329 11.32 -19.97 -0.03
CA ALA A 329 11.18 -20.65 1.26
C ALA A 329 12.51 -21.21 1.79
N GLU A 330 13.46 -21.56 0.92
CA GLU A 330 14.76 -22.11 1.31
C GLU A 330 15.65 -21.10 2.05
N ILE A 331 15.39 -19.81 1.91
CA ILE A 331 16.26 -18.78 2.50
C ILE A 331 16.31 -18.87 4.02
N GLU A 332 15.21 -19.20 4.69
CA GLU A 332 15.16 -19.30 6.15
C GLU A 332 16.11 -20.40 6.65
N ALA A 333 16.03 -21.59 6.04
CA ALA A 333 16.89 -22.71 6.41
C ALA A 333 18.38 -22.42 6.14
N LEU A 334 18.67 -21.82 4.97
CA LEU A 334 20.05 -21.45 4.61
C LEU A 334 20.60 -20.39 5.58
N ALA A 335 19.87 -19.33 5.85
CA ALA A 335 20.28 -18.27 6.77
C ALA A 335 20.40 -18.76 8.22
N ALA A 336 19.55 -19.69 8.66
CA ALA A 336 19.59 -20.30 9.99
C ALA A 336 20.77 -21.27 10.17
N SER A 337 21.44 -21.72 9.09
CA SER A 337 22.62 -22.59 9.16
C SER A 337 23.87 -21.89 9.72
N VAL A 338 23.80 -20.56 9.90
CA VAL A 338 24.83 -19.74 10.55
C VAL A 338 24.24 -18.92 11.70
N PRO A 339 24.98 -18.68 12.78
CA PRO A 339 24.44 -17.94 13.93
C PRO A 339 24.20 -16.45 13.64
N HIS A 340 24.95 -15.86 12.69
CA HIS A 340 24.88 -14.45 12.30
C HIS A 340 25.50 -14.27 10.90
N SER A 341 25.36 -13.06 10.32
CA SER A 341 25.94 -12.71 9.02
C SER A 341 27.47 -12.57 9.00
N ASP A 342 28.15 -12.80 10.11
CA ASP A 342 29.59 -12.69 10.30
C ASP A 342 30.18 -11.32 9.90
N GLY A 343 29.45 -10.24 10.24
CA GLY A 343 29.84 -8.88 9.91
C GLY A 343 29.57 -8.46 8.46
N VAL A 344 28.91 -9.33 7.69
CA VAL A 344 28.43 -8.98 6.34
C VAL A 344 27.15 -8.15 6.44
N TYR A 345 27.14 -7.00 5.77
CA TYR A 345 25.96 -6.13 5.63
C TYR A 345 25.62 -5.98 4.16
N LEU A 346 24.37 -6.27 3.81
CA LEU A 346 23.83 -6.00 2.48
C LEU A 346 22.93 -4.75 2.57
N VAL A 347 23.25 -3.72 1.79
CA VAL A 347 22.37 -2.57 1.57
C VAL A 347 21.63 -2.81 0.27
N PRO A 348 20.33 -3.20 0.26
CA PRO A 348 19.66 -3.65 -0.94
C PRO A 348 19.04 -2.47 -1.73
N ALA A 349 19.86 -1.46 -2.04
CA ALA A 349 19.44 -0.26 -2.75
C ALA A 349 19.34 -0.49 -4.27
N PHE A 350 18.71 -1.58 -4.73
CA PHE A 350 18.63 -1.94 -6.15
C PHE A 350 17.87 -0.89 -6.99
N ALA A 351 16.91 -0.21 -6.38
CA ALA A 351 16.15 0.90 -6.96
C ALA A 351 16.37 2.22 -6.18
N GLY A 352 17.52 2.36 -5.50
CA GLY A 352 17.76 3.43 -4.54
C GLY A 352 17.26 3.08 -3.15
N LEU A 353 17.44 4.01 -2.20
CA LEU A 353 16.94 3.92 -0.83
C LEU A 353 15.66 4.75 -0.69
N GLY A 354 14.62 4.16 -0.08
CA GLY A 354 13.38 4.84 0.29
C GLY A 354 13.51 5.60 1.62
N ALA A 355 12.39 5.72 2.33
CA ALA A 355 12.35 6.38 3.63
C ALA A 355 13.28 5.71 4.65
N PRO A 356 13.92 6.46 5.56
CA PRO A 356 13.96 7.92 5.63
C PRO A 356 15.07 8.54 4.77
N HIS A 357 15.84 7.74 4.03
CA HIS A 357 17.07 8.17 3.35
C HIS A 357 16.85 8.91 2.03
N TRP A 358 15.85 8.52 1.25
CA TRP A 358 15.46 9.10 -0.06
C TRP A 358 16.65 9.38 -0.97
N ASN A 359 17.46 8.34 -1.22
CA ASN A 359 18.60 8.43 -2.15
C ASN A 359 18.36 7.54 -3.37
N ALA A 360 17.90 8.15 -4.47
CA ALA A 360 17.60 7.46 -5.72
C ALA A 360 18.86 6.95 -6.46
N ARG A 361 20.06 7.47 -6.12
CA ARG A 361 21.33 7.11 -6.76
C ARG A 361 22.03 5.95 -6.07
N ALA A 362 21.71 5.68 -4.80
CA ALA A 362 22.27 4.53 -4.09
C ALA A 362 22.03 3.23 -4.87
N ARG A 363 22.98 2.33 -4.79
CA ARG A 363 22.91 1.00 -5.44
C ARG A 363 23.19 -0.09 -4.42
N GLY A 364 22.71 -1.29 -4.74
CA GLY A 364 22.95 -2.48 -3.91
C GLY A 364 24.44 -2.65 -3.61
N SER A 365 24.77 -2.82 -2.33
CA SER A 365 26.16 -2.89 -1.88
C SER A 365 26.33 -3.95 -0.80
N LEU A 366 27.47 -4.67 -0.84
CA LEU A 366 27.88 -5.65 0.15
C LEU A 366 29.12 -5.15 0.86
N PHE A 367 29.12 -5.20 2.20
CA PHE A 367 30.21 -4.78 3.05
C PHE A 367 30.60 -5.89 4.03
N GLY A 368 31.84 -5.92 4.48
CA GLY A 368 32.30 -6.87 5.48
C GLY A 368 32.61 -8.28 4.97
N VAL A 369 32.63 -8.48 3.65
CA VAL A 369 32.96 -9.78 3.04
C VAL A 369 34.40 -10.17 3.33
N THR A 370 34.61 -11.41 3.78
CA THR A 370 35.92 -12.00 4.03
C THR A 370 36.08 -13.30 3.23
N ARG A 371 37.25 -13.90 3.25
CA ARG A 371 37.50 -15.21 2.61
C ARG A 371 36.62 -16.33 3.17
N GLY A 372 36.16 -16.19 4.43
CA GLY A 372 35.26 -17.15 5.07
C GLY A 372 33.77 -16.95 4.78
N THR A 373 33.41 -15.88 4.10
CA THR A 373 32.01 -15.59 3.75
C THR A 373 31.45 -16.66 2.80
N ARG A 374 30.29 -17.19 3.13
CA ARG A 374 29.58 -18.21 2.35
C ARG A 374 28.18 -17.72 1.98
N ASP A 375 27.49 -18.47 1.12
CA ASP A 375 26.10 -18.28 0.73
C ASP A 375 25.14 -18.09 1.91
N ALA A 376 25.32 -18.87 2.99
CA ALA A 376 24.52 -18.75 4.21
C ALA A 376 24.67 -17.37 4.89
N HIS A 377 25.89 -16.78 4.87
CA HIS A 377 26.11 -15.44 5.40
C HIS A 377 25.46 -14.36 4.54
N LEU A 378 25.44 -14.54 3.20
CA LEU A 378 24.75 -13.64 2.28
C LEU A 378 23.22 -13.74 2.46
N ALA A 379 22.68 -14.95 2.59
CA ALA A 379 21.28 -15.19 2.86
C ALA A 379 20.86 -14.56 4.19
N ARG A 380 21.69 -14.69 5.24
CA ARG A 380 21.45 -14.08 6.54
C ARG A 380 21.49 -12.55 6.45
N ALA A 381 22.49 -11.98 5.81
CA ALA A 381 22.63 -10.53 5.62
C ALA A 381 21.45 -9.94 4.81
N ALA A 382 20.88 -10.69 3.87
CA ALA A 382 19.70 -10.28 3.12
C ALA A 382 18.45 -10.20 3.99
N LEU A 383 18.20 -11.20 4.86
CA LEU A 383 17.08 -11.14 5.81
C LEU A 383 17.30 -10.04 6.85
N ASP A 384 18.51 -9.94 7.41
CA ASP A 384 18.86 -8.89 8.37
C ASP A 384 18.66 -7.49 7.77
N ALA A 385 18.97 -7.28 6.48
CA ALA A 385 18.78 -6.01 5.77
C ALA A 385 17.32 -5.56 5.71
N ILE A 386 16.37 -6.49 5.58
CA ILE A 386 14.92 -6.17 5.59
C ILE A 386 14.53 -5.61 6.97
N ALA A 387 15.02 -6.25 8.04
CA ALA A 387 14.73 -5.83 9.41
C ALA A 387 15.39 -4.49 9.76
N TYR A 388 16.64 -4.25 9.32
CA TYR A 388 17.33 -2.98 9.53
C TYR A 388 16.62 -1.80 8.85
N GLN A 389 16.23 -1.94 7.59
CA GLN A 389 15.49 -0.90 6.89
C GLN A 389 14.15 -0.60 7.58
N SER A 390 13.45 -1.66 8.04
CA SER A 390 12.20 -1.50 8.78
C SER A 390 12.42 -0.72 10.08
N LEU A 391 13.51 -0.98 10.81
CA LEU A 391 13.83 -0.23 12.03
C LEU A 391 14.14 1.24 11.73
N ASP A 392 14.86 1.55 10.63
CA ASP A 392 15.13 2.94 10.25
C ASP A 392 13.82 3.73 10.06
N VAL A 393 12.81 3.12 9.42
CA VAL A 393 11.49 3.74 9.24
C VAL A 393 10.72 3.86 10.56
N LEU A 394 10.72 2.81 11.39
CA LEU A 394 10.03 2.81 12.67
C LEU A 394 10.61 3.84 13.64
N ALA A 395 11.93 3.98 13.67
CA ALA A 395 12.61 5.02 14.46
C ALA A 395 12.24 6.43 13.97
N ALA A 396 12.10 6.63 12.65
CA ALA A 396 11.62 7.90 12.09
C ALA A 396 10.16 8.17 12.48
N MET A 397 9.30 7.15 12.53
CA MET A 397 7.91 7.28 12.97
C MET A 397 7.82 7.70 14.45
N GLU A 398 8.60 7.10 15.33
CA GLU A 398 8.66 7.49 16.74
C GLU A 398 9.21 8.92 16.91
N ALA A 399 10.26 9.28 16.17
CA ALA A 399 10.86 10.62 16.24
C ALA A 399 9.89 11.72 15.76
N ASP A 400 9.10 11.45 14.73
CA ASP A 400 8.13 12.43 14.21
C ASP A 400 6.86 12.52 15.05
N SER A 401 6.36 11.37 15.52
CA SER A 401 5.10 11.33 16.28
C SER A 401 5.26 11.61 17.76
N GLY A 402 6.43 11.38 18.34
CA GLY A 402 6.64 11.35 19.79
C GLY A 402 5.92 10.20 20.49
N ILE A 403 5.41 9.22 19.75
CA ILE A 403 4.66 8.07 20.24
C ILE A 403 5.57 6.84 20.18
N SER A 404 5.77 6.17 21.32
CA SER A 404 6.52 4.92 21.35
C SER A 404 5.72 3.77 20.78
N ILE A 405 6.36 2.93 19.97
CA ILE A 405 5.76 1.72 19.42
C ILE A 405 5.69 0.66 20.50
N GLY A 406 4.48 0.18 20.81
CA GLY A 406 4.28 -0.87 21.80
C GLY A 406 4.33 -2.29 21.23
N GLU A 407 3.94 -2.45 19.96
CA GLU A 407 3.83 -3.73 19.27
C GLU A 407 3.90 -3.48 17.75
N LEU A 408 4.60 -4.34 17.02
CA LEU A 408 4.62 -4.33 15.55
C LEU A 408 3.74 -5.45 14.99
N ARG A 409 2.68 -5.11 14.29
CA ARG A 409 1.84 -6.06 13.57
C ARG A 409 2.39 -6.34 12.18
N VAL A 410 2.54 -7.63 11.84
CA VAL A 410 3.23 -8.04 10.62
C VAL A 410 2.34 -8.90 9.75
N ASP A 411 2.37 -8.66 8.43
CA ASP A 411 1.70 -9.45 7.41
C ASP A 411 2.50 -9.47 6.09
N GLY A 412 1.89 -10.01 5.04
CA GLY A 412 2.55 -10.20 3.76
C GLY A 412 3.41 -11.47 3.70
N GLY A 413 3.80 -11.87 2.49
CA GLY A 413 4.42 -13.18 2.25
C GLY A 413 5.72 -13.44 3.02
N ALA A 414 6.58 -12.43 3.20
CA ALA A 414 7.84 -12.62 3.91
C ALA A 414 7.69 -12.64 5.44
N SER A 415 6.53 -12.27 5.99
CA SER A 415 6.23 -12.41 7.43
C SER A 415 6.14 -13.89 7.88
N ALA A 416 5.99 -14.83 6.94
CA ALA A 416 6.06 -16.26 7.21
C ALA A 416 7.45 -16.71 7.70
N ASN A 417 8.51 -15.97 7.37
CA ASN A 417 9.88 -16.26 7.80
C ASN A 417 10.08 -15.92 9.27
N ASN A 418 10.19 -16.94 10.13
CA ASN A 418 10.27 -16.77 11.57
C ASN A 418 11.64 -16.19 12.01
N LEU A 419 12.71 -16.48 11.27
CA LEU A 419 14.04 -15.93 11.56
C LEU A 419 14.04 -14.41 11.35
N LEU A 420 13.43 -13.93 10.26
CA LEU A 420 13.25 -12.51 10.00
C LEU A 420 12.38 -11.85 11.06
N MET A 421 11.25 -12.44 11.42
CA MET A 421 10.34 -11.88 12.43
C MET A 421 10.96 -11.79 13.82
N GLN A 422 11.73 -12.82 14.22
CA GLN A 422 12.45 -12.79 15.48
C GLN A 422 13.52 -11.69 15.50
N PHE A 423 14.29 -11.58 14.42
CA PHE A 423 15.32 -10.55 14.31
C PHE A 423 14.71 -9.13 14.28
N GLN A 424 13.55 -8.96 13.64
CA GLN A 424 12.81 -7.70 13.66
C GLN A 424 12.38 -7.31 15.09
N ALA A 425 11.82 -8.25 15.84
CA ALA A 425 11.46 -8.03 17.25
C ALA A 425 12.69 -7.69 18.11
N ASP A 426 13.78 -8.41 17.92
CA ASP A 426 15.04 -8.20 18.64
C ASP A 426 15.60 -6.78 18.40
N LEU A 427 15.62 -6.32 17.14
CA LEU A 427 16.10 -4.98 16.78
C LEU A 427 15.20 -3.87 17.31
N LEU A 428 13.89 -4.06 17.25
CA LEU A 428 12.91 -3.06 17.65
C LEU A 428 12.77 -2.96 19.18
N GLY A 429 13.04 -4.06 19.88
CA GLY A 429 12.90 -4.14 21.34
C GLY A 429 11.46 -4.25 21.83
N VAL A 430 10.49 -4.51 20.90
CA VAL A 430 9.10 -4.79 21.21
C VAL A 430 8.62 -6.02 20.44
N ASP A 431 7.47 -6.56 20.83
CA ASP A 431 6.92 -7.74 20.19
C ASP A 431 6.57 -7.49 18.72
N ALA A 432 6.95 -8.43 17.85
CA ALA A 432 6.36 -8.55 16.52
C ALA A 432 5.27 -9.63 16.57
N VAL A 433 4.07 -9.31 16.08
CA VAL A 433 2.91 -10.20 16.16
C VAL A 433 2.32 -10.45 14.78
N ARG A 434 2.15 -11.72 14.44
CA ARG A 434 1.58 -12.18 13.17
C ARG A 434 0.18 -12.71 13.40
N PRO A 435 -0.84 -12.26 12.64
CA PRO A 435 -2.20 -12.80 12.71
C PRO A 435 -2.32 -14.14 11.99
N GLN A 436 -3.37 -14.91 12.32
CA GLN A 436 -3.69 -16.13 11.60
C GLN A 436 -4.08 -15.84 10.14
N ILE A 437 -4.82 -14.77 9.90
CA ILE A 437 -5.20 -14.32 8.54
C ILE A 437 -4.20 -13.25 8.12
N THR A 438 -3.32 -13.59 7.18
CA THR A 438 -2.30 -12.67 6.64
C THR A 438 -2.80 -11.84 5.47
N GLU A 439 -4.00 -12.11 4.94
CA GLU A 439 -4.67 -11.35 3.88
C GLU A 439 -5.40 -10.12 4.46
N THR A 440 -4.69 -9.35 5.26
CA THR A 440 -5.22 -8.25 6.06
C THR A 440 -5.75 -7.09 5.19
N THR A 441 -5.23 -6.93 3.99
CA THR A 441 -5.69 -5.93 3.01
C THR A 441 -7.15 -6.17 2.60
N ALA A 442 -7.47 -7.37 2.11
CA ALA A 442 -8.84 -7.73 1.75
C ALA A 442 -9.77 -7.75 2.98
N LEU A 443 -9.26 -8.26 4.11
CA LEU A 443 -10.01 -8.30 5.36
C LEU A 443 -10.38 -6.90 5.85
N GLY A 444 -9.48 -5.92 5.73
CA GLY A 444 -9.75 -4.53 6.10
C GLY A 444 -10.88 -3.91 5.27
N ALA A 445 -10.87 -4.13 3.95
CA ALA A 445 -11.96 -3.70 3.08
C ALA A 445 -13.30 -4.37 3.44
N ALA A 446 -13.26 -5.68 3.78
CA ALA A 446 -14.43 -6.41 4.25
C ALA A 446 -14.98 -5.81 5.55
N TYR A 447 -14.11 -5.51 6.51
CA TYR A 447 -14.53 -4.91 7.78
C TYR A 447 -15.15 -3.52 7.61
N LEU A 448 -14.57 -2.66 6.78
CA LEU A 448 -15.15 -1.34 6.47
C LEU A 448 -16.54 -1.48 5.84
N ALA A 449 -16.70 -2.38 4.88
CA ALA A 449 -17.99 -2.64 4.25
C ALA A 449 -19.02 -3.22 5.23
N GLY A 450 -18.61 -4.18 6.06
CA GLY A 450 -19.47 -4.82 7.03
C GLY A 450 -19.93 -3.87 8.14
N LEU A 451 -19.07 -2.96 8.58
CA LEU A 451 -19.43 -1.90 9.54
C LEU A 451 -20.48 -0.94 8.96
N ALA A 452 -20.32 -0.54 7.70
CA ALA A 452 -21.24 0.39 7.03
C ALA A 452 -22.68 -0.12 6.95
N ILE A 453 -22.87 -1.44 6.82
CA ILE A 453 -24.19 -2.08 6.71
C ILE A 453 -24.70 -2.68 8.03
N GLY A 454 -23.91 -2.58 9.12
CA GLY A 454 -24.24 -3.20 10.42
C GLY A 454 -24.09 -4.73 10.44
N TYR A 455 -23.32 -5.31 9.52
CA TYR A 455 -22.95 -6.74 9.54
C TYR A 455 -22.15 -7.06 10.80
N TRP A 456 -21.18 -6.23 11.16
CA TRP A 456 -20.59 -6.12 12.49
C TRP A 456 -21.09 -4.84 13.15
N LYS A 457 -21.43 -4.92 14.42
CA LYS A 457 -22.12 -3.83 15.14
C LYS A 457 -21.22 -2.62 15.38
N ASN A 458 -19.94 -2.86 15.64
CA ASN A 458 -18.96 -1.83 16.01
C ASN A 458 -17.52 -2.36 15.88
N LEU A 459 -16.55 -1.48 16.11
CA LEU A 459 -15.13 -1.80 16.06
C LEU A 459 -14.72 -2.87 17.07
N ASP A 460 -15.36 -2.98 18.22
CA ASP A 460 -14.99 -3.97 19.25
C ASP A 460 -15.35 -5.38 18.78
N GLU A 461 -16.50 -5.56 18.11
CA GLU A 461 -16.86 -6.83 17.48
C GLU A 461 -15.84 -7.21 16.39
N VAL A 462 -15.41 -6.24 15.57
CA VAL A 462 -14.39 -6.47 14.55
C VAL A 462 -13.02 -6.78 15.17
N ARG A 463 -12.61 -6.05 16.22
CA ARG A 463 -11.35 -6.33 16.94
C ARG A 463 -11.31 -7.74 17.51
N SER A 464 -12.46 -8.27 17.96
CA SER A 464 -12.53 -9.63 18.50
C SER A 464 -12.28 -10.73 17.45
N GLN A 465 -12.35 -10.39 16.15
CA GLN A 465 -12.04 -11.31 15.05
C GLN A 465 -10.53 -11.47 14.82
N TRP A 466 -9.73 -10.48 15.25
CA TRP A 466 -8.29 -10.55 15.07
C TRP A 466 -7.69 -11.64 15.96
N GLN A 467 -7.11 -12.67 15.36
CA GLN A 467 -6.55 -13.82 16.07
C GLN A 467 -5.04 -13.89 15.86
N LEU A 468 -4.31 -14.06 16.95
CA LEU A 468 -2.88 -14.23 16.96
C LEU A 468 -2.50 -15.62 16.41
N ASP A 469 -1.59 -15.65 15.40
CA ASP A 469 -0.86 -16.86 15.03
C ASP A 469 0.38 -17.01 15.90
N ARG A 470 1.28 -16.00 15.85
CA ARG A 470 2.53 -16.07 16.59
C ARG A 470 3.00 -14.69 17.08
N ARG A 471 3.56 -14.72 18.28
CA ARG A 471 4.25 -13.61 18.92
C ARG A 471 5.76 -13.89 18.96
N PHE A 472 6.55 -12.93 18.52
CA PHE A 472 8.00 -12.94 18.58
C PHE A 472 8.44 -11.89 19.59
N ALA A 473 8.85 -12.34 20.78
CA ALA A 473 9.33 -11.44 21.83
C ALA A 473 10.82 -11.14 21.65
N PRO A 474 11.28 -9.92 21.96
CA PRO A 474 12.70 -9.56 21.92
C PRO A 474 13.52 -10.46 22.84
N SER A 475 14.63 -10.98 22.34
CA SER A 475 15.52 -11.87 23.08
C SER A 475 17.00 -11.47 22.99
N MET A 476 17.36 -10.62 22.02
CA MET A 476 18.74 -10.18 21.79
C MET A 476 19.19 -9.17 22.85
N PRO A 477 20.38 -9.32 23.47
CA PRO A 477 20.91 -8.33 24.40
C PRO A 477 21.08 -6.96 23.72
N LYS A 478 20.72 -5.88 24.43
CA LYS A 478 20.76 -4.49 23.93
C LYS A 478 22.11 -4.12 23.32
N GLN A 479 23.22 -4.51 23.94
CA GLN A 479 24.57 -4.25 23.43
C GLN A 479 24.82 -4.92 22.06
N GLN A 480 24.19 -6.06 21.79
CA GLN A 480 24.28 -6.73 20.49
C GLN A 480 23.46 -5.98 19.45
N VAL A 481 22.25 -5.54 19.80
CA VAL A 481 21.42 -4.67 18.93
C VAL A 481 22.18 -3.40 18.55
N GLU A 482 22.79 -2.71 19.52
CA GLU A 482 23.58 -1.49 19.29
C GLU A 482 24.76 -1.76 18.32
N ARG A 483 25.46 -2.87 18.45
CA ARG A 483 26.53 -3.27 17.50
C ARG A 483 26.01 -3.53 16.09
N CYS A 484 24.89 -4.24 15.96
CA CYS A 484 24.25 -4.52 14.69
C CYS A 484 23.84 -3.20 13.99
N MET A 485 23.22 -2.30 14.73
CA MET A 485 22.78 -1.00 14.19
C MET A 485 23.94 -0.09 13.81
N ALA A 486 25.02 -0.05 14.61
CA ALA A 486 26.22 0.71 14.27
C ALA A 486 26.85 0.21 12.95
N GLY A 487 26.88 -1.11 12.74
CA GLY A 487 27.33 -1.73 11.50
C GLY A 487 26.45 -1.39 10.31
N TRP A 488 25.11 -1.49 10.47
CA TRP A 488 24.12 -1.11 9.46
C TRP A 488 24.25 0.34 9.03
N GLN A 489 24.27 1.28 9.99
CA GLN A 489 24.42 2.70 9.72
C GLN A 489 25.72 3.03 8.98
N ARG A 490 26.83 2.33 9.32
CA ARG A 490 28.09 2.47 8.59
C ARG A 490 27.98 1.98 7.15
N ALA A 491 27.31 0.85 6.92
CA ALA A 491 27.08 0.30 5.58
C ALA A 491 26.21 1.23 4.72
N VAL A 492 25.13 1.78 5.28
CA VAL A 492 24.27 2.75 4.59
C VAL A 492 25.03 4.02 4.22
N ARG A 493 25.84 4.57 5.14
CA ARG A 493 26.68 5.76 4.84
C ARG A 493 27.66 5.46 3.69
N ALA A 494 28.29 4.31 3.67
CA ALA A 494 29.22 3.93 2.61
C ALA A 494 28.52 3.73 1.26
N ALA A 495 27.32 3.12 1.24
CA ALA A 495 26.52 2.97 0.03
C ALA A 495 26.05 4.33 -0.54
N LYS A 496 25.73 5.30 0.32
CA LYS A 496 25.38 6.68 -0.10
C LYS A 496 26.61 7.41 -0.64
N ALA A 497 27.74 7.35 0.06
CA ALA A 497 28.99 7.99 -0.37
C ALA A 497 29.44 7.49 -1.76
N TRP A 498 29.38 6.17 -1.99
CA TRP A 498 29.69 5.60 -3.31
C TRP A 498 28.77 6.16 -4.41
N ALA A 499 27.51 6.45 -4.11
CA ALA A 499 26.58 7.02 -5.08
C ALA A 499 26.83 8.52 -5.37
N ASP A 500 27.36 9.27 -4.38
CA ASP A 500 27.66 10.69 -4.52
C ASP A 500 28.96 10.92 -5.30
N ASP A 501 29.93 9.99 -5.22
CA ASP A 501 31.21 10.03 -5.95
C ASP A 501 31.08 9.67 -7.44
N ALA A 502 29.90 9.22 -7.90
CA ALA A 502 29.63 8.83 -9.29
C ALA A 502 29.21 10.01 -10.20
N GLN A 503 29.67 11.26 -9.91
CA GLN A 503 29.42 12.46 -10.73
C GLN A 503 30.48 12.64 -11.80
#